data_79aeadd656eab8a8f075af8eb2fe3e66
#
_entry.id   79aeadd656eab8a8f075af8eb2fe3e66
#
_cell.length_a   1.000
_cell.length_b   1.000
_cell.length_c   1.000
_cell.angle_alpha   90.00
_cell.angle_beta   90.00
_cell.angle_gamma   90.00
#
_symmetry.space_group_name_H-M   'P 1'
#
loop_
_entity.id
_entity.type
_entity.pdbx_description
1 polymer ?
#
loop_
_entity_poly.entity_id
_entity_poly.type
_entity_poly.pdbx_seq_one_letter_code
_entity_poly.pdbx_strand_id
1 'polypeptide(L)'
;GELDFNPDTDKLTTNAWGSEIETKRFDFSSKFGYVNPEVPWQSLGVQLAYSNHQQDSYFGLNVYDIEQNSLYSNIIYNSIIGDSRHKIKTGLSFTYDHYDEVLSISDFERTENSLGAFFEYNFDNLEKLNLTAGLRVDNHNRMGVFVTPRLHVRYTPWQKSALRFSFGRGKRSANIFAENQNMFATSRSIVIADEGGKIYGLEPEIAWNYGVSFLQGFNLFGRQADVTVDFYRTDFTNQVVVDWENPQEIAFYNLDGKSYANSFQTEFNYNAFEHFDVRLAYKYYDVQTDYTSGKKDRPLTPKHRFFANASYETHAKDNGSNWKFDATFNWLDKQRFPFTGSNPVAFQLPDYSPTVGTLNAQVTKVFSPKFEVYLGGENITNVRQDNPVMGANDPFGSNFDSTFVYGPIYGSMYYAGLRFKIK
;
A
#
# COMPACT_ATOMS: atom_id res chain seq x y z
N GLY A 1 -2.81 -19.14 15.50
CA GLY A 1 -3.12 -20.56 15.66
C GLY A 1 -3.90 -20.86 16.93
N GLU A 2 -4.26 -22.10 17.12
CA GLU A 2 -4.81 -22.58 18.39
C GLU A 2 -3.76 -22.47 19.49
N LEU A 3 -4.19 -22.34 20.74
CA LEU A 3 -3.27 -22.08 21.86
C LEU A 3 -2.33 -23.25 22.16
N ASP A 4 -2.72 -24.45 21.83
CA ASP A 4 -1.98 -25.70 22.02
C ASP A 4 -1.22 -26.17 20.77
N PHE A 5 -1.26 -25.38 19.66
CA PHE A 5 -0.52 -25.67 18.44
C PHE A 5 0.99 -25.72 18.71
N ASN A 6 1.60 -26.85 18.33
CA ASN A 6 3.05 -27.07 18.40
C ASN A 6 3.60 -27.26 16.97
N PRO A 7 4.42 -26.36 16.44
CA PRO A 7 4.92 -26.44 15.07
C PRO A 7 5.75 -27.69 14.77
N ASP A 8 6.37 -28.32 15.78
CA ASP A 8 7.18 -29.53 15.60
C ASP A 8 6.34 -30.79 15.36
N THR A 9 5.09 -30.81 15.84
CA THR A 9 4.22 -32.00 15.79
C THR A 9 2.94 -31.81 15.00
N ASP A 10 2.46 -30.57 14.89
CA ASP A 10 1.12 -30.27 14.38
C ASP A 10 1.14 -29.59 13.02
N LYS A 11 2.33 -29.14 12.55
CA LYS A 11 2.51 -28.54 11.22
C LYS A 11 1.96 -29.47 10.13
N LEU A 12 1.05 -28.94 9.30
CA LEU A 12 0.40 -29.66 8.17
C LEU A 12 -0.35 -30.94 8.62
N THR A 13 -0.85 -30.95 9.84
CA THR A 13 -1.75 -32.01 10.35
C THR A 13 -3.09 -31.40 10.76
N THR A 14 -4.05 -32.26 11.11
CA THR A 14 -5.35 -31.85 11.63
C THR A 14 -5.43 -31.87 13.15
N ASN A 15 -4.30 -32.01 13.89
CA ASN A 15 -4.28 -32.05 15.34
C ASN A 15 -4.65 -30.71 15.96
N ALA A 16 -3.98 -29.64 15.49
CA ALA A 16 -4.25 -28.26 15.84
C ALA A 16 -3.94 -27.35 14.66
N TRP A 17 -4.68 -26.25 14.53
CA TRP A 17 -4.48 -25.29 13.43
C TRP A 17 -3.43 -24.24 13.80
N GLY A 18 -2.47 -24.07 12.94
CA GLY A 18 -1.46 -23.04 13.05
C GLY A 18 -1.05 -22.46 11.68
N SER A 19 -0.36 -21.34 11.70
CA SER A 19 0.23 -20.73 10.53
C SER A 19 1.60 -20.13 10.84
N GLU A 20 2.49 -20.21 9.88
CA GLU A 20 3.82 -19.64 9.96
C GLU A 20 4.24 -19.09 8.60
N ILE A 21 4.99 -18.01 8.62
CA ILE A 21 5.62 -17.43 7.44
C ILE A 21 7.07 -17.17 7.78
N GLU A 22 7.98 -17.94 7.20
CA GLU A 22 9.41 -17.71 7.27
C GLU A 22 9.90 -17.06 5.99
N THR A 23 10.65 -15.96 6.10
CA THR A 23 11.18 -15.24 4.95
C THR A 23 12.68 -15.07 5.03
N LYS A 24 13.37 -15.26 3.89
CA LYS A 24 14.79 -14.96 3.70
C LYS A 24 14.91 -14.04 2.50
N ARG A 25 15.68 -12.96 2.67
CA ARG A 25 15.85 -11.99 1.60
C ARG A 25 17.27 -11.49 1.51
N PHE A 26 17.79 -11.43 0.29
CA PHE A 26 19.06 -10.80 -0.04
C PHE A 26 18.83 -9.72 -1.09
N ASP A 27 19.29 -8.50 -0.82
CA ASP A 27 19.23 -7.37 -1.75
C ASP A 27 20.64 -6.81 -1.99
N PHE A 28 20.95 -6.58 -3.26
CA PHE A 28 22.14 -5.88 -3.69
C PHE A 28 21.77 -4.74 -4.63
N SER A 29 22.33 -3.56 -4.43
CA SER A 29 22.14 -2.45 -5.36
C SER A 29 23.42 -1.64 -5.54
N SER A 30 23.62 -1.14 -6.75
CA SER A 30 24.73 -0.27 -7.10
C SER A 30 24.29 0.84 -8.05
N LYS A 31 24.90 2.01 -7.90
CA LYS A 31 24.65 3.17 -8.75
C LYS A 31 25.97 3.78 -9.14
N PHE A 32 26.17 3.94 -10.45
CA PHE A 32 27.32 4.61 -11.04
C PHE A 32 26.84 5.84 -11.77
N GLY A 33 27.56 6.93 -11.63
CA GLY A 33 27.25 8.18 -12.31
C GLY A 33 28.52 8.82 -12.88
N TYR A 34 28.40 9.28 -14.11
CA TYR A 34 29.41 10.12 -14.77
C TYR A 34 28.78 11.45 -15.08
N VAL A 35 29.40 12.53 -14.63
CA VAL A 35 29.04 13.91 -14.97
C VAL A 35 30.12 14.44 -15.91
N ASN A 36 29.70 14.96 -17.08
CA ASN A 36 30.64 15.54 -18.03
C ASN A 36 31.31 16.79 -17.41
N PRO A 37 32.63 16.82 -17.22
CA PRO A 37 33.30 17.96 -16.58
C PRO A 37 33.19 19.26 -17.40
N GLU A 38 33.13 19.16 -18.73
CA GLU A 38 33.02 20.31 -19.63
C GLU A 38 31.58 20.82 -19.76
N VAL A 39 30.60 19.93 -19.51
CA VAL A 39 29.18 20.20 -19.69
C VAL A 39 28.41 19.61 -18.47
N PRO A 40 28.49 20.29 -17.30
CA PRO A 40 28.03 19.68 -16.02
C PRO A 40 26.52 19.33 -15.95
N TRP A 41 25.71 19.83 -16.86
CA TRP A 41 24.31 19.47 -17.00
C TRP A 41 24.07 18.17 -17.79
N GLN A 42 25.13 17.59 -18.36
CA GLN A 42 25.08 16.27 -18.98
C GLN A 42 25.60 15.22 -18.01
N SER A 43 24.81 14.20 -17.79
CA SER A 43 25.22 13.07 -16.95
C SER A 43 24.68 11.76 -17.48
N LEU A 44 25.46 10.70 -17.26
CA LEU A 44 25.07 9.33 -17.52
C LEU A 44 25.05 8.58 -16.19
N GLY A 45 23.96 7.93 -15.86
CA GLY A 45 23.81 7.09 -14.69
C GLY A 45 23.48 5.66 -15.07
N VAL A 46 24.06 4.71 -14.33
CA VAL A 46 23.74 3.30 -14.42
C VAL A 46 23.27 2.83 -13.05
N GLN A 47 22.15 2.18 -12.98
CA GLN A 47 21.60 1.56 -11.78
C GLN A 47 21.47 0.06 -12.00
N LEU A 48 21.92 -0.71 -11.03
CA LEU A 48 21.78 -2.16 -10.97
C LEU A 48 21.17 -2.53 -9.62
N ALA A 49 20.21 -3.42 -9.62
CA ALA A 49 19.66 -4.00 -8.40
C ALA A 49 19.36 -5.48 -8.62
N TYR A 50 19.69 -6.27 -7.64
CA TYR A 50 19.36 -7.69 -7.58
C TYR A 50 18.69 -7.98 -6.25
N SER A 51 17.65 -8.80 -6.26
CA SER A 51 16.97 -9.30 -5.07
C SER A 51 16.68 -10.78 -5.22
N ASN A 52 16.97 -11.55 -4.18
CA ASN A 52 16.46 -12.91 -4.00
C ASN A 52 15.56 -12.89 -2.77
N HIS A 53 14.36 -13.39 -2.91
CA HIS A 53 13.36 -13.52 -1.85
C HIS A 53 12.86 -14.95 -1.81
N GLN A 54 12.92 -15.56 -0.63
CA GLN A 54 12.40 -16.89 -0.34
C GLN A 54 11.39 -16.77 0.79
N GLN A 55 10.25 -17.39 0.64
CA GLN A 55 9.24 -17.51 1.68
C GLN A 55 8.75 -18.95 1.72
N ASP A 56 8.83 -19.55 2.89
CA ASP A 56 8.21 -20.83 3.23
C ASP A 56 7.03 -20.53 4.16
N SER A 57 5.82 -20.96 3.80
CA SER A 57 4.64 -20.64 4.61
C SER A 57 3.56 -21.71 4.58
N TYR A 58 2.86 -21.83 5.70
CA TYR A 58 1.68 -22.69 5.78
C TYR A 58 0.57 -22.03 6.62
N PHE A 59 -0.67 -22.43 6.33
CA PHE A 59 -1.89 -21.95 6.96
C PHE A 59 -2.82 -23.17 7.17
N GLY A 60 -2.70 -23.85 8.33
CA GLY A 60 -3.30 -25.16 8.56
C GLY A 60 -2.70 -26.20 7.60
N LEU A 61 -3.52 -26.71 6.66
CA LEU A 61 -3.08 -27.66 5.64
C LEU A 61 -2.66 -27.00 4.32
N ASN A 62 -2.88 -25.69 4.15
CA ASN A 62 -2.52 -24.97 2.93
C ASN A 62 -1.06 -24.54 2.97
N VAL A 63 -0.31 -24.85 1.92
CA VAL A 63 1.07 -24.40 1.71
C VAL A 63 1.10 -23.29 0.68
N TYR A 64 1.92 -22.29 0.91
CA TYR A 64 2.33 -21.32 -0.08
C TYR A 64 3.80 -20.96 0.11
N ASP A 65 4.65 -21.54 -0.72
CA ASP A 65 6.07 -21.24 -0.76
C ASP A 65 6.39 -20.50 -2.05
N ILE A 66 7.30 -19.53 -1.99
CA ILE A 66 7.73 -18.76 -3.16
C ILE A 66 9.23 -18.49 -3.10
N GLU A 67 9.90 -18.73 -4.24
CA GLU A 67 11.20 -18.18 -4.52
C GLU A 67 11.10 -17.17 -5.67
N GLN A 68 11.58 -15.95 -5.44
CA GLN A 68 11.64 -14.89 -6.44
C GLN A 68 13.08 -14.40 -6.61
N ASN A 69 13.55 -14.38 -7.85
CA ASN A 69 14.81 -13.79 -8.25
C ASN A 69 14.54 -12.61 -9.18
N SER A 70 14.96 -11.41 -8.79
CA SER A 70 14.72 -10.17 -9.53
C SER A 70 16.03 -9.49 -9.91
N LEU A 71 16.15 -9.04 -11.17
CA LEU A 71 17.23 -8.20 -11.65
C LEU A 71 16.66 -6.94 -12.32
N TYR A 72 17.11 -5.79 -11.92
CA TYR A 72 16.79 -4.51 -12.50
C TYR A 72 18.05 -3.80 -12.99
N SER A 73 18.04 -3.32 -14.22
CA SER A 73 19.07 -2.45 -14.77
C SER A 73 18.45 -1.24 -15.44
N ASN A 74 19.05 -0.08 -15.25
CA ASN A 74 18.59 1.17 -15.84
C ASN A 74 19.78 2.06 -16.21
N ILE A 75 19.80 2.51 -17.47
CA ILE A 75 20.78 3.48 -17.99
C ILE A 75 20.02 4.78 -18.23
N ILE A 76 20.48 5.87 -17.64
CA ILE A 76 19.81 7.15 -17.63
C ILE A 76 20.77 8.23 -18.15
N TYR A 77 20.39 8.92 -19.19
CA TYR A 77 21.05 10.12 -19.66
C TYR A 77 20.22 11.35 -19.34
N ASN A 78 20.83 12.34 -18.70
CA ASN A 78 20.23 13.63 -18.41
C ASN A 78 20.94 14.72 -19.19
N SER A 79 20.17 15.70 -19.67
CA SER A 79 20.68 16.90 -20.35
C SER A 79 19.66 18.05 -20.25
N ILE A 80 20.01 19.18 -20.87
CA ILE A 80 19.12 20.32 -21.03
C ILE A 80 18.96 20.64 -22.54
N ILE A 81 17.88 21.36 -22.88
CA ILE A 81 17.66 21.91 -24.23
C ILE A 81 17.67 23.45 -24.13
N GLY A 82 18.70 24.07 -24.67
CA GLY A 82 18.86 25.52 -24.61
C GLY A 82 19.32 25.98 -23.23
N ASP A 83 18.43 26.11 -22.27
CA ASP A 83 18.73 26.55 -20.90
C ASP A 83 18.24 25.57 -19.79
N SER A 84 18.58 25.87 -18.53
CA SER A 84 18.29 25.02 -17.38
C SER A 84 16.80 24.85 -17.02
N ARG A 85 15.92 25.62 -17.69
CA ARG A 85 14.46 25.45 -17.53
C ARG A 85 13.92 24.24 -18.28
N HIS A 86 14.65 23.80 -19.33
CA HIS A 86 14.26 22.71 -20.22
C HIS A 86 15.18 21.48 -19.97
N LYS A 87 14.78 20.57 -19.14
CA LYS A 87 15.55 19.37 -18.83
C LYS A 87 14.98 18.17 -19.55
N ILE A 88 15.85 17.30 -20.04
CA ILE A 88 15.48 16.02 -20.61
C ILE A 88 16.14 14.88 -19.84
N LYS A 89 15.43 13.80 -19.77
CA LYS A 89 15.92 12.53 -19.26
C LYS A 89 15.47 11.43 -20.21
N THR A 90 16.40 10.59 -20.65
CA THR A 90 16.10 9.45 -21.51
C THR A 90 16.92 8.25 -21.08
N GLY A 91 16.50 7.07 -21.45
CA GLY A 91 17.25 5.90 -21.07
C GLY A 91 16.63 4.60 -21.51
N LEU A 92 17.32 3.54 -21.11
CA LEU A 92 16.92 2.14 -21.30
C LEU A 92 16.84 1.46 -19.96
N SER A 93 15.88 0.57 -19.81
CA SER A 93 15.77 -0.25 -18.60
C SER A 93 15.52 -1.70 -18.99
N PHE A 94 16.02 -2.59 -18.18
CA PHE A 94 15.78 -4.02 -18.26
C PHE A 94 15.33 -4.53 -16.90
N THR A 95 14.27 -5.34 -16.90
CA THR A 95 13.81 -6.10 -15.72
C THR A 95 13.78 -7.58 -16.05
N TYR A 96 14.12 -8.38 -15.08
CA TYR A 96 14.02 -9.83 -15.11
C TYR A 96 13.51 -10.29 -13.76
N ASP A 97 12.44 -11.07 -13.75
CA ASP A 97 11.87 -11.70 -12.57
C ASP A 97 11.63 -13.16 -12.87
N HIS A 98 12.09 -14.03 -11.99
CA HIS A 98 11.79 -15.45 -12.02
C HIS A 98 11.05 -15.79 -10.73
N TYR A 99 9.93 -16.47 -10.87
CA TYR A 99 9.07 -16.89 -9.78
C TYR A 99 8.94 -18.42 -9.83
N ASP A 100 9.12 -19.04 -8.68
CA ASP A 100 8.80 -20.44 -8.44
C ASP A 100 7.87 -20.47 -7.22
N GLU A 101 6.63 -20.90 -7.43
CA GLU A 101 5.57 -20.89 -6.43
C GLU A 101 5.03 -22.30 -6.26
N VAL A 102 5.12 -22.84 -5.04
CA VAL A 102 4.61 -24.16 -4.65
C VAL A 102 3.38 -23.98 -3.78
N LEU A 103 2.25 -24.48 -4.23
CA LEU A 103 0.99 -24.40 -3.52
C LEU A 103 0.38 -25.78 -3.29
N SER A 104 -0.46 -25.92 -2.28
CA SER A 104 -1.22 -27.16 -2.04
C SER A 104 -2.09 -27.59 -3.23
N ILE A 105 -2.45 -26.65 -4.11
CA ILE A 105 -3.33 -26.90 -5.25
C ILE A 105 -2.57 -27.19 -6.57
N SER A 106 -1.42 -26.53 -6.78
CA SER A 106 -0.60 -26.65 -7.99
C SER A 106 0.68 -25.82 -7.83
N ASP A 107 1.69 -26.14 -8.62
CA ASP A 107 2.91 -25.38 -8.73
C ASP A 107 2.85 -24.44 -9.92
N PHE A 108 3.43 -23.24 -9.77
CA PHE A 108 3.48 -22.22 -10.81
C PHE A 108 4.91 -21.70 -10.95
N GLU A 109 5.50 -21.95 -12.12
CA GLU A 109 6.80 -21.39 -12.48
C GLU A 109 6.64 -20.39 -13.62
N ARG A 110 7.27 -19.24 -13.49
CA ARG A 110 7.28 -18.27 -14.58
C ARG A 110 8.51 -17.37 -14.56
N THR A 111 8.92 -16.99 -15.77
CA THR A 111 9.91 -15.94 -16.00
C THR A 111 9.25 -14.76 -16.71
N GLU A 112 9.45 -13.58 -16.17
CA GLU A 112 9.02 -12.31 -16.73
C GLU A 112 10.26 -11.47 -17.05
N ASN A 113 10.34 -10.90 -18.24
CA ASN A 113 11.39 -9.95 -18.57
C ASN A 113 10.84 -8.83 -19.47
N SER A 114 11.41 -7.65 -19.31
CA SER A 114 11.00 -6.48 -20.05
C SER A 114 12.20 -5.62 -20.42
N LEU A 115 12.26 -5.22 -21.68
CA LEU A 115 13.17 -4.16 -22.15
C LEU A 115 12.35 -2.92 -22.44
N GLY A 116 12.69 -1.82 -21.77
CA GLY A 116 11.99 -0.54 -21.89
C GLY A 116 12.90 0.58 -22.35
N ALA A 117 12.33 1.52 -23.12
CA ALA A 117 12.92 2.80 -23.43
C ALA A 117 12.01 3.92 -22.96
N PHE A 118 12.59 5.00 -22.43
CA PHE A 118 11.80 6.12 -21.94
C PHE A 118 12.41 7.46 -22.32
N PHE A 119 11.52 8.44 -22.42
CA PHE A 119 11.86 9.85 -22.59
C PHE A 119 11.00 10.66 -21.62
N GLU A 120 11.62 11.59 -20.92
CA GLU A 120 10.98 12.54 -20.01
C GLU A 120 11.48 13.94 -20.32
N TYR A 121 10.55 14.85 -20.45
CA TYR A 121 10.82 16.28 -20.57
C TYR A 121 10.29 16.98 -19.31
N ASN A 122 11.14 17.80 -18.70
CA ASN A 122 10.77 18.65 -17.57
C ASN A 122 10.98 20.11 -17.95
N PHE A 123 9.92 20.90 -17.81
CA PHE A 123 9.94 22.35 -17.90
C PHE A 123 9.73 22.97 -16.54
N ASP A 124 10.62 23.88 -16.13
CA ASP A 124 10.53 24.64 -14.90
C ASP A 124 10.83 26.11 -15.17
N ASN A 125 9.81 26.97 -15.09
CA ASN A 125 10.03 28.41 -15.28
C ASN A 125 10.66 29.08 -14.05
N LEU A 126 11.07 28.29 -13.03
CA LEU A 126 11.72 28.73 -11.78
C LEU A 126 10.87 29.61 -10.85
N GLU A 127 9.64 29.92 -11.25
CA GLU A 127 8.73 30.78 -10.49
C GLU A 127 7.46 30.03 -10.06
N LYS A 128 6.63 29.70 -11.03
CA LYS A 128 5.26 29.25 -10.76
C LYS A 128 4.89 27.91 -11.39
N LEU A 129 5.55 27.54 -12.49
CA LEU A 129 5.15 26.40 -13.29
C LEU A 129 6.27 25.38 -13.41
N ASN A 130 6.01 24.16 -12.97
CA ASN A 130 6.81 22.99 -13.29
C ASN A 130 5.93 21.96 -13.99
N LEU A 131 6.39 21.47 -15.15
CA LEU A 131 5.71 20.47 -15.96
C LEU A 131 6.67 19.32 -16.24
N THR A 132 6.23 18.09 -16.02
CA THR A 132 6.96 16.89 -16.40
C THR A 132 6.07 16.03 -17.29
N ALA A 133 6.49 15.81 -18.54
CA ALA A 133 5.84 14.90 -19.47
C ALA A 133 6.78 13.74 -19.80
N GLY A 134 6.28 12.53 -19.71
CA GLY A 134 7.05 11.32 -19.95
C GLY A 134 6.32 10.31 -20.80
N LEU A 135 7.08 9.59 -21.61
CA LEU A 135 6.61 8.45 -22.38
C LEU A 135 7.59 7.30 -22.22
N ARG A 136 7.05 6.14 -21.94
CA ARG A 136 7.82 4.91 -21.86
C ARG A 136 7.18 3.83 -22.73
N VAL A 137 8.00 3.08 -23.42
CA VAL A 137 7.61 1.91 -24.22
C VAL A 137 8.38 0.73 -23.70
N ASP A 138 7.66 -0.33 -23.36
CA ASP A 138 8.21 -1.59 -22.87
C ASP A 138 7.81 -2.74 -23.79
N ASN A 139 8.74 -3.65 -24.04
CA ASN A 139 8.50 -4.94 -24.66
C ASN A 139 8.69 -6.02 -23.59
N HIS A 140 7.58 -6.58 -23.14
CA HIS A 140 7.54 -7.59 -22.08
C HIS A 140 7.20 -8.95 -22.66
N ASN A 141 7.94 -10.00 -22.29
CA ASN A 141 7.78 -11.34 -22.87
C ASN A 141 6.37 -11.94 -22.70
N ARG A 142 5.65 -11.59 -21.64
CA ARG A 142 4.31 -12.10 -21.35
C ARG A 142 3.20 -11.11 -21.69
N MET A 143 3.43 -9.82 -21.58
CA MET A 143 2.44 -8.76 -21.79
C MET A 143 2.53 -8.07 -23.16
N GLY A 144 3.56 -8.41 -23.97
CA GLY A 144 3.81 -7.79 -25.26
C GLY A 144 4.28 -6.32 -25.14
N VAL A 145 4.17 -5.60 -26.25
CA VAL A 145 4.55 -4.17 -26.30
C VAL A 145 3.45 -3.31 -25.73
N PHE A 146 3.83 -2.35 -24.85
CA PHE A 146 2.89 -1.39 -24.31
C PHE A 146 3.54 -0.01 -24.05
N VAL A 147 2.68 1.00 -23.96
CA VAL A 147 3.09 2.41 -23.80
C VAL A 147 2.48 2.96 -22.53
N THR A 148 3.30 3.61 -21.71
CA THR A 148 2.89 4.25 -20.47
C THR A 148 3.22 5.74 -20.50
N PRO A 149 2.27 6.60 -20.94
CA PRO A 149 2.40 8.06 -20.87
C PRO A 149 2.18 8.53 -19.43
N ARG A 150 2.87 9.63 -19.06
CA ARG A 150 2.65 10.34 -17.80
C ARG A 150 2.77 11.83 -17.97
N LEU A 151 1.98 12.58 -17.21
CA LEU A 151 2.03 14.02 -17.13
C LEU A 151 1.88 14.46 -15.68
N HIS A 152 2.77 15.31 -15.21
CA HIS A 152 2.66 15.99 -13.93
C HIS A 152 2.82 17.49 -14.16
N VAL A 153 1.93 18.27 -13.57
CA VAL A 153 1.99 19.72 -13.60
C VAL A 153 1.89 20.23 -12.18
N ARG A 154 2.81 21.08 -11.78
CA ARG A 154 2.73 21.86 -10.56
C ARG A 154 2.66 23.34 -10.92
N TYR A 155 1.63 24.02 -10.44
CA TYR A 155 1.43 25.43 -10.60
C TYR A 155 1.29 26.13 -9.25
N THR A 156 2.00 27.23 -9.04
CA THR A 156 1.95 28.05 -7.82
C THR A 156 1.28 29.39 -8.17
N PRO A 157 -0.07 29.46 -8.12
CA PRO A 157 -0.81 30.65 -8.54
C PRO A 157 -0.48 31.89 -7.70
N TRP A 158 -0.27 31.73 -6.39
CA TRP A 158 0.08 32.77 -5.43
C TRP A 158 0.91 32.19 -4.26
N GLN A 159 1.29 33.07 -3.32
CA GLN A 159 2.15 32.67 -2.20
C GLN A 159 1.53 31.55 -1.35
N LYS A 160 2.36 30.62 -0.91
CA LYS A 160 2.00 29.46 -0.08
C LYS A 160 0.93 28.56 -0.70
N SER A 161 0.73 28.61 -2.03
CA SER A 161 -0.19 27.74 -2.75
C SER A 161 0.55 26.77 -3.66
N ALA A 162 -0.03 25.61 -3.92
CA ALA A 162 0.41 24.70 -4.96
C ALA A 162 -0.80 23.94 -5.52
N LEU A 163 -1.00 24.02 -6.82
CA LEU A 163 -1.94 23.21 -7.58
C LEU A 163 -1.15 22.17 -8.35
N ARG A 164 -1.51 20.90 -8.21
CA ARG A 164 -0.86 19.79 -8.90
C ARG A 164 -1.88 19.01 -9.70
N PHE A 165 -1.51 18.63 -10.91
CA PHE A 165 -2.25 17.70 -11.75
C PHE A 165 -1.35 16.51 -12.05
N SER A 166 -1.93 15.33 -12.06
CA SER A 166 -1.27 14.09 -12.45
C SER A 166 -2.16 13.30 -13.38
N PHE A 167 -1.54 12.68 -14.38
CA PHE A 167 -2.19 11.80 -15.32
C PHE A 167 -1.20 10.74 -15.77
N GLY A 168 -1.60 9.50 -15.87
CA GLY A 168 -0.75 8.42 -16.34
C GLY A 168 -1.48 7.11 -16.56
N ARG A 169 -0.85 6.23 -17.31
CA ARG A 169 -1.28 4.87 -17.56
C ARG A 169 -0.29 3.89 -16.97
N GLY A 170 -0.77 2.81 -16.35
CA GLY A 170 0.03 1.70 -15.88
C GLY A 170 -0.43 0.37 -16.46
N LYS A 171 0.50 -0.58 -16.58
CA LYS A 171 0.25 -1.97 -16.90
C LYS A 171 1.14 -2.84 -16.01
N ARG A 172 0.59 -3.91 -15.43
CA ARG A 172 1.34 -4.85 -14.58
C ARG A 172 0.78 -6.27 -14.67
N SER A 173 1.57 -7.24 -14.30
CA SER A 173 1.13 -8.58 -13.92
C SER A 173 0.57 -8.57 -12.49
N ALA A 174 -0.50 -9.32 -12.24
CA ALA A 174 -1.01 -9.57 -10.90
C ALA A 174 -0.31 -10.79 -10.30
N ASN A 175 0.27 -10.66 -9.13
CA ASN A 175 0.80 -11.78 -8.34
C ASN A 175 -0.30 -12.26 -7.38
N ILE A 176 -1.27 -13.00 -7.92
CA ILE A 176 -2.55 -13.29 -7.24
C ILE A 176 -2.39 -13.94 -5.88
N PHE A 177 -1.41 -14.82 -5.69
CA PHE A 177 -1.15 -15.49 -4.43
C PHE A 177 -0.42 -14.59 -3.43
N ALA A 178 0.70 -13.98 -3.83
CA ALA A 178 1.48 -13.09 -2.98
C ALA A 178 0.69 -11.86 -2.52
N GLU A 179 -0.21 -11.33 -3.36
CA GLU A 179 -1.06 -10.18 -3.05
C GLU A 179 -2.28 -10.52 -2.18
N ASN A 180 -2.62 -11.82 -2.02
CA ASN A 180 -3.82 -12.29 -1.32
C ASN A 180 -3.53 -13.48 -0.40
N GLN A 181 -2.42 -13.47 0.34
CA GLN A 181 -2.01 -14.62 1.18
C GLN A 181 -3.04 -15.01 2.24
N ASN A 182 -3.90 -14.08 2.68
CA ASN A 182 -4.98 -14.36 3.60
C ASN A 182 -5.97 -15.42 3.08
N MET A 183 -6.03 -15.65 1.77
CA MET A 183 -6.89 -16.68 1.18
C MET A 183 -6.49 -18.12 1.56
N PHE A 184 -5.24 -18.32 1.99
CA PHE A 184 -4.80 -19.64 2.46
C PHE A 184 -5.29 -19.98 3.87
N ALA A 185 -5.73 -18.97 4.64
CA ALA A 185 -6.27 -19.14 5.99
C ALA A 185 -7.81 -19.24 6.01
N THR A 186 -8.39 -19.96 5.05
CA THR A 186 -9.83 -20.23 4.91
C THR A 186 -10.04 -21.60 4.29
N SER A 187 -11.24 -22.15 4.48
CA SER A 187 -11.68 -23.41 3.86
C SER A 187 -12.17 -23.25 2.42
N ARG A 188 -12.19 -22.02 1.87
CA ARG A 188 -12.66 -21.76 0.51
C ARG A 188 -11.71 -22.35 -0.52
N SER A 189 -12.26 -22.93 -1.57
CA SER A 189 -11.49 -23.37 -2.73
C SER A 189 -11.02 -22.17 -3.56
N ILE A 190 -9.80 -22.24 -4.10
CA ILE A 190 -9.25 -21.25 -5.01
C ILE A 190 -9.59 -21.65 -6.44
N VAL A 191 -10.23 -20.74 -7.18
CA VAL A 191 -10.62 -20.94 -8.59
C VAL A 191 -9.98 -19.86 -9.43
N ILE A 192 -9.24 -20.23 -10.46
CA ILE A 192 -8.62 -19.31 -11.41
C ILE A 192 -9.23 -19.56 -12.77
N ALA A 193 -9.86 -18.53 -13.35
CA ALA A 193 -10.39 -18.62 -14.71
C ALA A 193 -9.24 -18.66 -15.73
N ASP A 194 -9.38 -19.51 -16.74
CA ASP A 194 -8.45 -19.50 -17.88
C ASP A 194 -8.99 -18.55 -18.97
N GLU A 195 -8.45 -17.32 -18.96
CA GLU A 195 -8.79 -16.27 -19.93
C GLU A 195 -7.82 -16.25 -21.13
N GLY A 196 -6.97 -17.28 -21.26
CA GLY A 196 -5.94 -17.37 -22.31
C GLY A 196 -4.73 -16.48 -22.07
N GLY A 197 -4.63 -15.81 -20.92
CA GLY A 197 -3.50 -14.99 -20.51
C GLY A 197 -2.27 -15.81 -20.16
N LYS A 198 -1.12 -15.14 -20.07
CA LYS A 198 0.18 -15.81 -19.89
C LYS A 198 0.67 -15.81 -18.43
N ILE A 199 -0.12 -15.30 -17.50
CA ILE A 199 0.20 -15.22 -16.08
C ILE A 199 -0.97 -15.82 -15.32
N TYR A 200 -0.83 -17.04 -14.82
CA TYR A 200 -1.89 -17.85 -14.20
C TYR A 200 -3.14 -18.07 -15.10
N GLY A 201 -2.99 -17.97 -16.43
CA GLY A 201 -4.14 -17.97 -17.37
C GLY A 201 -4.84 -16.61 -17.50
N LEU A 202 -4.39 -15.57 -16.78
CA LEU A 202 -5.02 -14.25 -16.70
C LEU A 202 -4.27 -13.20 -17.54
N GLU A 203 -5.01 -12.23 -18.05
CA GLU A 203 -4.48 -11.05 -18.74
C GLU A 203 -3.97 -9.99 -17.73
N PRO A 204 -2.99 -9.15 -18.11
CA PRO A 204 -2.41 -8.15 -17.20
C PRO A 204 -3.38 -7.04 -16.82
N GLU A 205 -3.18 -6.45 -15.66
CA GLU A 205 -3.93 -5.29 -15.21
C GLU A 205 -3.49 -4.02 -15.94
N ILE A 206 -4.46 -3.21 -16.35
CA ILE A 206 -4.24 -1.94 -17.06
C ILE A 206 -5.15 -0.88 -16.43
N ALA A 207 -4.54 0.23 -16.02
CA ALA A 207 -5.28 1.32 -15.40
C ALA A 207 -4.82 2.70 -15.89
N TRP A 208 -5.75 3.64 -15.93
CA TRP A 208 -5.50 5.06 -16.02
C TRP A 208 -5.68 5.71 -14.66
N ASN A 209 -4.72 6.51 -14.26
CA ASN A 209 -4.78 7.28 -13.02
C ASN A 209 -4.68 8.77 -13.34
N TYR A 210 -5.55 9.56 -12.74
CA TYR A 210 -5.53 11.01 -12.85
C TYR A 210 -6.00 11.65 -11.55
N GLY A 211 -5.45 12.82 -11.27
CA GLY A 211 -5.78 13.50 -10.04
C GLY A 211 -5.40 14.97 -10.01
N VAL A 212 -5.97 15.63 -9.04
CA VAL A 212 -5.69 17.02 -8.71
C VAL A 212 -5.43 17.14 -7.21
N SER A 213 -4.45 17.96 -6.86
CA SER A 213 -4.09 18.29 -5.48
C SER A 213 -3.96 19.80 -5.35
N PHE A 214 -4.58 20.37 -4.33
CA PHE A 214 -4.46 21.78 -3.99
C PHE A 214 -3.99 21.95 -2.56
N LEU A 215 -2.91 22.69 -2.36
CA LEU A 215 -2.39 23.08 -1.06
C LEU A 215 -2.46 24.59 -0.92
N GLN A 216 -2.92 25.06 0.23
CA GLN A 216 -2.91 26.46 0.60
C GLN A 216 -2.45 26.64 2.04
N GLY A 217 -1.30 27.31 2.21
CA GLY A 217 -0.87 27.81 3.51
C GLY A 217 -1.41 29.21 3.78
N PHE A 218 -1.84 29.47 5.00
CA PHE A 218 -2.40 30.76 5.46
C PHE A 218 -2.11 31.01 6.94
N ASN A 219 -2.44 32.20 7.41
CA ASN A 219 -2.41 32.49 8.84
C ASN A 219 -3.84 32.48 9.38
N LEU A 220 -4.06 31.67 10.41
CA LEU A 220 -5.31 31.60 11.15
C LEU A 220 -5.08 32.12 12.58
N PHE A 221 -5.79 33.15 12.97
CA PHE A 221 -5.60 33.79 14.28
C PHE A 221 -4.13 34.13 14.61
N GLY A 222 -3.39 34.60 13.60
CA GLY A 222 -1.97 34.95 13.74
C GLY A 222 -0.99 33.79 13.76
N ARG A 223 -1.44 32.55 13.55
CA ARG A 223 -0.65 31.32 13.56
C ARG A 223 -0.68 30.64 12.21
N GLN A 224 0.33 29.83 11.93
CA GLN A 224 0.44 29.10 10.66
C GLN A 224 -0.58 27.98 10.58
N ALA A 225 -1.26 27.93 9.46
CA ALA A 225 -2.15 26.84 9.08
C ALA A 225 -1.96 26.49 7.61
N ASP A 226 -2.27 25.28 7.25
CA ASP A 226 -2.42 24.86 5.84
C ASP A 226 -3.58 23.89 5.69
N VAL A 227 -4.12 23.91 4.48
CA VAL A 227 -5.09 22.94 4.02
C VAL A 227 -4.59 22.31 2.72
N THR A 228 -4.71 21.00 2.64
CA THR A 228 -4.49 20.23 1.41
C THR A 228 -5.79 19.53 1.04
N VAL A 229 -6.15 19.58 -0.24
CA VAL A 229 -7.31 18.86 -0.78
C VAL A 229 -6.83 18.08 -2.00
N ASP A 230 -7.06 16.77 -1.99
CA ASP A 230 -6.66 15.85 -3.03
C ASP A 230 -7.87 15.11 -3.60
N PHE A 231 -7.90 14.96 -4.90
CA PHE A 231 -8.83 14.05 -5.57
C PHE A 231 -8.06 13.22 -6.59
N TYR A 232 -8.18 11.92 -6.50
CA TYR A 232 -7.60 10.95 -7.44
C TYR A 232 -8.67 9.97 -7.91
N ARG A 233 -8.59 9.63 -9.19
CA ARG A 233 -9.38 8.57 -9.78
C ARG A 233 -8.48 7.59 -10.53
N THR A 234 -8.74 6.31 -10.33
CA THR A 234 -8.17 5.21 -11.10
C THR A 234 -9.30 4.50 -11.82
N ASP A 235 -9.23 4.43 -13.14
CA ASP A 235 -10.13 3.63 -13.97
C ASP A 235 -9.37 2.41 -14.50
N PHE A 236 -9.84 1.23 -14.21
CA PHE A 236 -9.27 -0.01 -14.73
C PHE A 236 -9.86 -0.32 -16.11
N THR A 237 -8.98 -0.44 -17.10
CA THR A 237 -9.36 -0.97 -18.41
C THR A 237 -9.40 -2.49 -18.38
N ASN A 238 -8.50 -3.11 -17.62
CA ASN A 238 -8.52 -4.49 -17.22
C ASN A 238 -7.99 -4.64 -15.81
N GLN A 239 -8.52 -5.57 -15.04
CA GLN A 239 -8.12 -5.88 -13.67
C GLN A 239 -8.30 -7.37 -13.44
N VAL A 240 -7.42 -7.97 -12.65
CA VAL A 240 -7.69 -9.27 -12.07
C VAL A 240 -8.61 -9.08 -10.87
N VAL A 241 -9.84 -9.52 -11.03
CA VAL A 241 -10.86 -9.44 -9.97
C VAL A 241 -10.62 -10.57 -8.99
N VAL A 242 -10.56 -10.24 -7.70
CA VAL A 242 -10.56 -11.20 -6.60
C VAL A 242 -11.98 -11.23 -6.03
N ASP A 243 -12.72 -12.27 -6.34
CA ASP A 243 -14.13 -12.39 -6.01
C ASP A 243 -14.35 -13.32 -4.81
N TRP A 244 -14.85 -12.73 -3.72
CA TRP A 244 -15.15 -13.38 -2.45
C TRP A 244 -16.66 -13.57 -2.23
N GLU A 245 -17.49 -13.30 -3.24
CA GLU A 245 -18.94 -13.28 -3.09
C GLU A 245 -19.56 -14.69 -3.01
N ASN A 246 -18.82 -15.73 -3.37
CA ASN A 246 -19.21 -17.10 -3.07
C ASN A 246 -18.55 -17.55 -1.75
N PRO A 247 -19.32 -17.92 -0.70
CA PRO A 247 -18.77 -18.35 0.58
C PRO A 247 -17.89 -19.62 0.53
N GLN A 248 -17.94 -20.39 -0.54
CA GLN A 248 -17.18 -21.63 -0.69
C GLN A 248 -15.97 -21.47 -1.61
N GLU A 249 -15.82 -20.32 -2.29
CA GLU A 249 -14.81 -20.10 -3.30
C GLU A 249 -14.18 -18.72 -3.19
N ILE A 250 -12.93 -18.60 -3.64
CA ILE A 250 -12.27 -17.35 -3.99
C ILE A 250 -11.92 -17.47 -5.46
N ALA A 251 -12.57 -16.65 -6.28
CA ALA A 251 -12.38 -16.70 -7.73
C ALA A 251 -11.47 -15.55 -8.20
N PHE A 252 -10.58 -15.88 -9.15
CA PHE A 252 -9.73 -14.94 -9.87
C PHE A 252 -10.10 -14.98 -11.35
N TYR A 253 -10.46 -13.82 -11.91
CA TYR A 253 -10.81 -13.69 -13.33
C TYR A 253 -10.52 -12.26 -13.82
N ASN A 254 -10.42 -12.08 -15.13
CA ASN A 254 -10.29 -10.74 -15.68
C ASN A 254 -11.62 -9.98 -15.66
N LEU A 255 -11.55 -8.69 -15.45
CA LEU A 255 -12.68 -7.80 -15.35
C LEU A 255 -13.54 -7.83 -16.64
N ASP A 256 -14.81 -8.20 -16.50
CA ASP A 256 -15.82 -8.00 -17.52
C ASP A 256 -16.78 -6.89 -17.03
N GLY A 257 -16.56 -5.66 -17.49
CA GLY A 257 -17.29 -4.50 -17.04
C GLY A 257 -16.42 -3.34 -16.58
N LYS A 258 -16.77 -2.72 -15.48
CA LYS A 258 -16.13 -1.51 -14.95
C LYS A 258 -15.58 -1.73 -13.55
N SER A 259 -14.37 -1.25 -13.33
CA SER A 259 -13.78 -1.11 -12.00
C SER A 259 -13.11 0.24 -11.88
N TYR A 260 -13.32 0.90 -10.75
CA TYR A 260 -12.69 2.19 -10.47
C TYR A 260 -12.47 2.42 -8.98
N ALA A 261 -11.55 3.33 -8.69
CA ALA A 261 -11.34 3.86 -7.35
C ALA A 261 -11.33 5.39 -7.40
N ASN A 262 -12.25 6.03 -6.66
CA ASN A 262 -12.22 7.46 -6.36
C ASN A 262 -11.66 7.66 -4.96
N SER A 263 -10.70 8.56 -4.81
CA SER A 263 -10.11 8.95 -3.53
C SER A 263 -10.18 10.47 -3.39
N PHE A 264 -10.95 10.93 -2.42
CA PHE A 264 -10.94 12.32 -1.96
C PHE A 264 -10.31 12.36 -0.60
N GLN A 265 -9.38 13.30 -0.36
CA GLN A 265 -8.77 13.53 0.93
C GLN A 265 -8.67 15.02 1.20
N THR A 266 -8.94 15.42 2.42
CA THR A 266 -8.60 16.75 2.92
C THR A 266 -7.79 16.62 4.20
N GLU A 267 -6.77 17.45 4.31
CA GLU A 267 -5.90 17.53 5.48
C GLU A 267 -5.80 18.99 5.92
N PHE A 268 -5.89 19.24 7.21
CA PHE A 268 -5.74 20.54 7.84
C PHE A 268 -4.69 20.43 8.94
N ASN A 269 -3.64 21.25 8.84
CA ASN A 269 -2.60 21.40 9.85
C ASN A 269 -2.68 22.79 10.44
N TYR A 270 -2.58 22.88 11.76
CA TYR A 270 -2.69 24.16 12.48
C TYR A 270 -1.79 24.17 13.71
N ASN A 271 -0.89 25.16 13.78
CA ASN A 271 -0.17 25.48 15.00
C ASN A 271 -1.05 26.38 15.87
N ALA A 272 -1.88 25.76 16.73
CA ALA A 272 -2.95 26.47 17.45
C ALA A 272 -2.42 27.44 18.50
N PHE A 273 -1.34 27.07 19.20
CA PHE A 273 -0.56 27.94 20.08
C PHE A 273 0.89 27.45 20.10
N GLU A 274 1.75 28.12 20.83
CA GLU A 274 3.18 27.80 20.85
C GLU A 274 3.40 26.35 21.29
N HIS A 275 4.11 25.61 20.46
CA HIS A 275 4.39 24.16 20.63
C HIS A 275 3.17 23.23 20.65
N PHE A 276 2.00 23.70 20.22
CA PHE A 276 0.82 22.85 20.09
C PHE A 276 0.36 22.79 18.64
N ASP A 277 0.48 21.60 18.06
CA ASP A 277 0.11 21.32 16.69
C ASP A 277 -1.09 20.39 16.63
N VAL A 278 -2.01 20.70 15.72
CA VAL A 278 -3.19 19.90 15.43
C VAL A 278 -3.16 19.51 13.96
N ARG A 279 -3.37 18.23 13.68
CA ARG A 279 -3.56 17.69 12.34
C ARG A 279 -4.88 16.96 12.26
N LEU A 280 -5.72 17.35 11.34
CA LEU A 280 -6.98 16.69 11.03
C LEU A 280 -6.94 16.21 9.59
N ALA A 281 -7.39 14.98 9.34
CA ALA A 281 -7.53 14.48 7.99
C ALA A 281 -8.84 13.70 7.85
N TYR A 282 -9.48 13.86 6.71
CA TYR A 282 -10.65 13.11 6.31
C TYR A 282 -10.40 12.52 4.93
N LYS A 283 -10.76 11.24 4.76
CA LYS A 283 -10.69 10.54 3.47
C LYS A 283 -12.02 9.89 3.14
N TYR A 284 -12.47 10.14 1.92
CA TYR A 284 -13.54 9.40 1.26
C TYR A 284 -12.95 8.52 0.17
N TYR A 285 -13.31 7.24 0.18
CA TYR A 285 -12.75 6.25 -0.73
C TYR A 285 -13.88 5.40 -1.31
N ASP A 286 -14.20 5.59 -2.60
CA ASP A 286 -15.24 4.87 -3.31
C ASP A 286 -14.58 3.94 -4.35
N VAL A 287 -14.55 2.65 -4.03
CA VAL A 287 -13.97 1.59 -4.86
C VAL A 287 -15.06 0.63 -5.25
N GLN A 288 -15.33 0.55 -6.54
CA GLN A 288 -16.37 -0.32 -7.07
C GLN A 288 -15.87 -1.18 -8.21
N THR A 289 -16.33 -2.41 -8.24
CA THR A 289 -15.99 -3.40 -9.26
C THR A 289 -17.25 -4.12 -9.72
N ASP A 290 -17.35 -4.39 -11.01
CA ASP A 290 -18.36 -5.28 -11.56
C ASP A 290 -17.90 -6.72 -11.32
N TYR A 291 -18.48 -7.36 -10.30
CA TYR A 291 -18.32 -8.78 -10.01
C TYR A 291 -19.31 -9.60 -10.85
N THR A 292 -19.13 -10.90 -10.97
CA THR A 292 -20.11 -11.80 -11.60
C THR A 292 -21.51 -11.69 -10.97
N SER A 293 -21.56 -11.36 -9.67
CA SER A 293 -22.78 -11.12 -8.90
C SER A 293 -23.31 -9.66 -8.99
N GLY A 294 -22.78 -8.87 -9.92
CA GLY A 294 -23.14 -7.47 -10.14
C GLY A 294 -22.17 -6.47 -9.51
N LYS A 295 -22.46 -5.19 -9.74
CA LYS A 295 -21.60 -4.09 -9.29
C LYS A 295 -21.70 -3.91 -7.78
N LYS A 296 -20.54 -3.95 -7.10
CA LYS A 296 -20.46 -3.81 -5.64
C LYS A 296 -19.24 -2.99 -5.22
N ASP A 297 -19.32 -2.48 -4.00
CA ASP A 297 -18.17 -1.90 -3.30
C ASP A 297 -17.15 -3.00 -2.98
N ARG A 298 -15.86 -2.65 -3.03
CA ARG A 298 -14.79 -3.58 -2.62
C ARG A 298 -14.99 -4.00 -1.15
N PRO A 299 -14.96 -5.30 -0.82
CA PRO A 299 -15.08 -5.78 0.55
C PRO A 299 -13.99 -5.20 1.47
N LEU A 300 -14.29 -5.12 2.76
CA LEU A 300 -13.38 -4.73 3.84
C LEU A 300 -12.64 -3.40 3.56
N THR A 301 -13.33 -2.49 2.86
CA THR A 301 -12.81 -1.17 2.51
C THR A 301 -13.74 -0.09 3.05
N PRO A 302 -13.37 0.62 4.13
CA PRO A 302 -14.23 1.67 4.69
C PRO A 302 -14.27 2.87 3.75
N LYS A 303 -15.50 3.37 3.45
CA LYS A 303 -15.70 4.53 2.58
C LYS A 303 -15.22 5.81 3.23
N HIS A 304 -15.46 5.97 4.52
CA HIS A 304 -15.06 7.17 5.25
C HIS A 304 -14.01 6.83 6.30
N ARG A 305 -12.98 7.68 6.39
CA ARG A 305 -11.95 7.58 7.42
C ARG A 305 -11.70 8.97 7.98
N PHE A 306 -11.53 9.07 9.28
CA PHE A 306 -11.14 10.30 9.95
C PHE A 306 -9.93 10.05 10.81
N PHE A 307 -9.02 11.02 10.80
CA PHE A 307 -7.79 11.04 11.59
C PHE A 307 -7.68 12.37 12.29
N ALA A 308 -7.34 12.36 13.57
CA ALA A 308 -6.99 13.55 14.32
C ALA A 308 -5.74 13.28 15.17
N ASN A 309 -4.78 14.17 15.10
CA ASN A 309 -3.60 14.15 15.95
C ASN A 309 -3.46 15.50 16.65
N ALA A 310 -3.08 15.46 17.92
CA ALA A 310 -2.71 16.61 18.69
C ALA A 310 -1.36 16.35 19.37
N SER A 311 -0.40 17.23 19.17
CA SER A 311 0.91 17.16 19.81
C SER A 311 1.24 18.44 20.54
N TYR A 312 1.79 18.30 21.74
CA TYR A 312 2.20 19.41 22.59
C TYR A 312 3.58 19.18 23.16
N GLU A 313 4.45 20.19 23.05
CA GLU A 313 5.75 20.18 23.68
C GLU A 313 5.85 21.33 24.68
N THR A 314 6.26 21.06 25.92
CA THR A 314 6.55 22.13 26.89
C THR A 314 7.83 22.86 26.49
N HIS A 315 7.96 24.12 26.95
CA HIS A 315 9.19 24.87 26.74
C HIS A 315 10.41 24.10 27.28
N ALA A 316 11.46 24.04 26.46
CA ALA A 316 12.71 23.43 26.87
C ALA A 316 13.39 24.31 27.97
N LYS A 317 13.85 23.65 29.04
CA LYS A 317 14.70 24.27 30.04
C LYS A 317 16.13 24.50 29.53
N ASP A 318 16.94 25.24 30.22
CA ASP A 318 18.33 25.52 29.84
C ASP A 318 19.18 24.25 29.58
N ASN A 319 18.88 23.17 30.28
CA ASN A 319 19.52 21.86 30.06
C ASN A 319 18.91 21.07 28.90
N GLY A 320 17.99 21.63 28.11
CA GLY A 320 17.31 21.00 26.99
C GLY A 320 16.20 20.05 27.40
N SER A 321 15.79 20.02 28.69
CA SER A 321 14.76 19.10 29.13
C SER A 321 13.35 19.64 28.87
N ASN A 322 12.44 18.81 28.35
CA ASN A 322 11.03 19.14 28.15
C ASN A 322 10.14 17.89 28.28
N TRP A 323 8.84 18.12 28.19
CA TRP A 323 7.83 17.06 28.04
C TRP A 323 7.20 17.15 26.65
N LYS A 324 6.89 15.98 26.06
CA LYS A 324 6.11 15.87 24.83
C LYS A 324 4.89 15.00 25.09
N PHE A 325 3.78 15.44 24.58
CA PHE A 325 2.50 14.74 24.64
C PHE A 325 2.01 14.59 23.22
N ASP A 326 1.61 13.38 22.85
CA ASP A 326 1.04 13.06 21.55
C ASP A 326 -0.21 12.22 21.73
N ALA A 327 -1.26 12.55 20.99
CA ALA A 327 -2.49 11.78 20.97
C ALA A 327 -3.01 11.68 19.53
N THR A 328 -3.35 10.48 19.10
CA THR A 328 -3.85 10.18 17.75
C THR A 328 -5.13 9.38 17.81
N PHE A 329 -6.19 9.93 17.23
CA PHE A 329 -7.47 9.26 17.06
C PHE A 329 -7.66 8.85 15.60
N ASN A 330 -8.01 7.58 15.37
CA ASN A 330 -8.37 7.05 14.07
C ASN A 330 -9.80 6.52 14.12
N TRP A 331 -10.61 6.87 13.12
CA TRP A 331 -11.94 6.34 12.95
C TRP A 331 -12.12 5.80 11.53
N LEU A 332 -12.69 4.59 11.45
CA LEU A 332 -13.05 3.89 10.22
C LEU A 332 -14.56 3.68 10.21
N ASP A 333 -15.18 4.02 9.09
CA ASP A 333 -16.59 3.71 8.82
C ASP A 333 -16.80 2.19 8.69
N LYS A 334 -18.06 1.78 8.70
CA LYS A 334 -18.47 0.40 8.41
C LYS A 334 -17.90 -0.08 7.08
N GLN A 335 -17.54 -1.34 7.02
CA GLN A 335 -16.96 -2.00 5.86
C GLN A 335 -17.89 -3.08 5.36
N ARG A 336 -18.10 -3.17 4.04
CA ARG A 336 -18.92 -4.23 3.45
C ARG A 336 -18.24 -5.58 3.63
N PHE A 337 -18.99 -6.57 4.10
CA PHE A 337 -18.58 -7.97 4.02
C PHE A 337 -18.90 -8.56 2.64
N PRO A 338 -18.14 -9.55 2.15
CA PRO A 338 -18.60 -10.43 1.07
C PRO A 338 -19.90 -11.15 1.47
N PHE A 339 -20.64 -11.64 0.48
CA PHE A 339 -21.86 -12.37 0.75
C PHE A 339 -21.60 -13.69 1.50
N THR A 340 -22.33 -13.90 2.59
CA THR A 340 -22.26 -15.14 3.40
C THR A 340 -23.63 -15.80 3.59
N GLY A 341 -24.69 -15.28 2.95
CA GLY A 341 -26.06 -15.71 3.19
C GLY A 341 -26.40 -17.14 2.76
N SER A 342 -25.55 -17.81 1.99
CA SER A 342 -25.72 -19.24 1.67
C SER A 342 -25.06 -20.18 2.68
N ASN A 343 -24.31 -19.66 3.66
CA ASN A 343 -23.79 -20.44 4.77
C ASN A 343 -24.92 -20.83 5.75
N PRO A 344 -24.72 -21.86 6.58
CA PRO A 344 -25.58 -22.10 7.75
C PRO A 344 -25.74 -20.82 8.59
N VAL A 345 -26.89 -20.61 9.19
CA VAL A 345 -27.26 -19.38 9.91
C VAL A 345 -26.20 -18.93 10.94
N ALA A 346 -25.55 -19.88 11.61
CA ALA A 346 -24.49 -19.60 12.60
C ALA A 346 -23.23 -18.96 11.97
N PHE A 347 -23.05 -19.03 10.66
CA PHE A 347 -21.91 -18.53 9.91
C PHE A 347 -22.30 -17.43 8.88
N GLN A 348 -23.45 -16.81 9.09
CA GLN A 348 -23.87 -15.66 8.28
C GLN A 348 -23.43 -14.35 8.95
N LEU A 349 -22.81 -13.48 8.18
CA LEU A 349 -22.44 -12.12 8.61
C LEU A 349 -23.48 -11.11 8.12
N PRO A 350 -23.62 -9.97 8.81
CA PRO A 350 -24.39 -8.85 8.28
C PRO A 350 -23.71 -8.27 7.03
N ASP A 351 -24.40 -7.42 6.30
CA ASP A 351 -23.84 -6.78 5.08
C ASP A 351 -22.62 -5.89 5.39
N TYR A 352 -22.56 -5.33 6.59
CA TYR A 352 -21.53 -4.38 7.00
C TYR A 352 -21.02 -4.65 8.42
N SER A 353 -19.72 -4.38 8.62
CA SER A 353 -19.11 -4.36 9.94
C SER A 353 -19.61 -3.19 10.80
N PRO A 354 -19.41 -3.19 12.12
CA PRO A 354 -19.41 -1.99 12.94
C PRO A 354 -18.36 -0.97 12.49
N THR A 355 -18.48 0.27 12.93
CA THR A 355 -17.43 1.29 12.83
C THR A 355 -16.34 1.02 13.87
N VAL A 356 -15.12 1.48 13.59
CA VAL A 356 -13.96 1.27 14.47
C VAL A 356 -13.33 2.61 14.83
N GLY A 357 -13.16 2.89 16.13
CA GLY A 357 -12.50 4.10 16.61
C GLY A 357 -11.40 3.77 17.62
N THR A 358 -10.14 4.07 17.30
CA THR A 358 -9.00 3.80 18.18
C THR A 358 -8.30 5.08 18.60
N LEU A 359 -7.86 5.13 19.85
CA LEU A 359 -7.06 6.23 20.40
C LEU A 359 -5.69 5.68 20.83
N ASN A 360 -4.63 6.33 20.35
CA ASN A 360 -3.25 6.10 20.78
C ASN A 360 -2.72 7.34 21.47
N ALA A 361 -1.91 7.18 22.51
CA ALA A 361 -1.29 8.32 23.18
C ALA A 361 0.11 7.97 23.68
N GLN A 362 0.98 8.97 23.71
CA GLN A 362 2.33 8.85 24.24
C GLN A 362 2.72 10.09 25.04
N VAL A 363 3.41 9.87 26.14
CA VAL A 363 4.09 10.90 26.91
C VAL A 363 5.58 10.62 26.89
N THR A 364 6.36 11.64 26.54
CA THR A 364 7.82 11.53 26.49
C THR A 364 8.44 12.57 27.42
N LYS A 365 9.33 12.14 28.31
CA LYS A 365 10.20 13.01 29.07
C LYS A 365 11.57 13.08 28.41
N VAL A 366 11.90 14.22 27.86
CA VAL A 366 13.26 14.57 27.43
C VAL A 366 14.03 15.07 28.65
N PHE A 367 15.10 14.40 29.03
CA PHE A 367 15.97 14.81 30.14
C PHE A 367 17.13 15.68 29.65
N SER A 368 17.60 15.41 28.43
CA SER A 368 18.64 16.17 27.75
C SER A 368 18.53 15.94 26.24
N PRO A 369 19.26 16.70 25.38
CA PRO A 369 19.28 16.45 23.94
C PRO A 369 19.72 15.04 23.53
N LYS A 370 20.34 14.30 24.44
CA LYS A 370 20.85 12.94 24.20
C LYS A 370 20.00 11.83 24.81
N PHE A 371 19.12 12.14 25.78
CA PHE A 371 18.40 11.10 26.52
C PHE A 371 16.95 11.46 26.74
N GLU A 372 16.07 10.56 26.36
CA GLU A 372 14.63 10.65 26.58
C GLU A 372 14.03 9.28 26.98
N VAL A 373 12.95 9.33 27.75
CA VAL A 373 12.15 8.18 28.16
C VAL A 373 10.71 8.42 27.74
N TYR A 374 10.04 7.42 27.25
CA TYR A 374 8.64 7.53 26.84
C TYR A 374 7.80 6.35 27.37
N LEU A 375 6.52 6.66 27.59
CA LEU A 375 5.45 5.73 27.92
C LEU A 375 4.31 5.98 26.96
N GLY A 376 3.78 4.94 26.33
CA GLY A 376 2.67 5.06 25.40
C GLY A 376 1.69 3.90 25.50
N GLY A 377 0.54 4.10 24.86
CA GLY A 377 -0.48 3.10 24.70
C GLY A 377 -1.08 3.18 23.31
N GLU A 378 -1.25 2.03 22.70
CA GLU A 378 -1.98 1.85 21.46
C GLU A 378 -3.35 1.29 21.76
N ASN A 379 -4.35 1.74 21.00
CA ASN A 379 -5.73 1.33 21.19
C ASN A 379 -6.19 1.43 22.67
N ILE A 380 -5.89 2.55 23.32
CA ILE A 380 -6.24 2.76 24.74
C ILE A 380 -7.76 2.77 24.99
N THR A 381 -8.57 2.89 23.93
CA THR A 381 -10.03 2.70 23.92
C THR A 381 -10.43 1.23 24.04
N ASN A 382 -9.49 0.30 23.96
CA ASN A 382 -9.68 -1.14 24.05
C ASN A 382 -10.73 -1.71 23.08
N VAL A 383 -10.81 -1.13 21.88
CA VAL A 383 -11.70 -1.61 20.82
C VAL A 383 -11.17 -2.92 20.27
N ARG A 384 -12.01 -3.92 20.15
CA ARG A 384 -11.68 -5.22 19.54
C ARG A 384 -12.82 -5.68 18.66
N GLN A 385 -12.47 -6.38 17.61
CA GLN A 385 -13.42 -7.15 16.81
C GLN A 385 -13.83 -8.39 17.59
N ASP A 386 -15.15 -8.58 17.73
CA ASP A 386 -15.68 -9.82 18.27
C ASP A 386 -15.62 -10.90 17.18
N ASN A 387 -15.23 -12.12 17.56
CA ASN A 387 -15.18 -13.31 16.69
C ASN A 387 -14.49 -13.02 15.32
N PRO A 388 -13.18 -12.66 15.31
CA PRO A 388 -12.47 -12.31 14.07
C PRO A 388 -12.30 -13.50 13.10
N VAL A 389 -12.50 -14.73 13.57
CA VAL A 389 -12.39 -15.97 12.80
C VAL A 389 -13.72 -16.69 12.80
N MET A 390 -14.31 -16.86 11.63
CA MET A 390 -15.51 -17.67 11.44
C MET A 390 -15.15 -19.16 11.57
N GLY A 391 -15.95 -19.95 12.26
CA GLY A 391 -15.70 -21.38 12.42
C GLY A 391 -14.45 -21.72 13.24
N ALA A 392 -14.01 -20.84 14.15
CA ALA A 392 -12.79 -21.03 14.93
C ALA A 392 -12.78 -22.32 15.78
N ASN A 393 -13.94 -22.88 16.14
CA ASN A 393 -14.05 -24.13 16.89
C ASN A 393 -13.85 -25.39 16.03
N ASP A 394 -13.84 -25.25 14.69
CA ASP A 394 -13.57 -26.30 13.72
C ASP A 394 -12.73 -25.74 12.58
N PRO A 395 -11.44 -25.51 12.80
CA PRO A 395 -10.58 -24.80 11.85
C PRO A 395 -10.25 -25.60 10.59
N PHE A 396 -10.58 -26.88 10.54
CA PHE A 396 -10.49 -27.75 9.35
C PHE A 396 -11.85 -28.01 8.70
N GLY A 397 -12.92 -27.47 9.28
CA GLY A 397 -14.29 -27.58 8.77
C GLY A 397 -14.57 -26.62 7.61
N SER A 398 -15.63 -26.92 6.84
CA SER A 398 -16.01 -26.20 5.61
C SER A 398 -16.44 -24.73 5.81
N ASN A 399 -16.62 -24.28 7.04
CA ASN A 399 -17.03 -22.91 7.36
C ASN A 399 -15.91 -22.10 8.06
N PHE A 400 -14.69 -22.61 8.08
CA PHE A 400 -13.56 -21.89 8.64
C PHE A 400 -13.14 -20.75 7.72
N ASP A 401 -13.06 -19.52 8.26
CA ASP A 401 -12.63 -18.35 7.51
C ASP A 401 -12.04 -17.27 8.43
N SER A 402 -10.77 -16.95 8.26
CA SER A 402 -10.06 -15.90 9.02
C SER A 402 -9.91 -14.59 8.24
N THR A 403 -10.59 -14.43 7.10
CA THR A 403 -10.41 -13.28 6.20
C THR A 403 -11.27 -12.06 6.55
N PHE A 404 -12.26 -12.22 7.43
CA PHE A 404 -13.24 -11.16 7.77
C PHE A 404 -12.77 -10.20 8.88
N VAL A 405 -11.48 -9.89 8.89
CA VAL A 405 -10.91 -8.96 9.87
C VAL A 405 -11.12 -7.51 9.39
N TYR A 406 -11.93 -6.74 10.14
CA TYR A 406 -12.25 -5.34 9.84
C TYR A 406 -11.70 -4.36 10.88
N GLY A 407 -11.22 -4.83 12.01
CA GLY A 407 -10.75 -4.01 13.12
C GLY A 407 -9.66 -4.69 13.96
N PRO A 408 -9.22 -4.07 15.04
CA PRO A 408 -8.22 -4.65 15.93
C PRO A 408 -8.69 -5.99 16.51
N ILE A 409 -7.84 -7.00 16.44
CA ILE A 409 -8.07 -8.31 17.08
C ILE A 409 -7.50 -8.36 18.50
N TYR A 410 -6.55 -7.47 18.81
CA TYR A 410 -5.98 -7.29 20.15
C TYR A 410 -6.51 -6.00 20.78
N GLY A 411 -6.65 -6.01 22.10
CA GLY A 411 -7.06 -4.84 22.88
C GLY A 411 -5.95 -3.82 23.05
N SER A 412 -6.02 -3.07 24.14
CA SER A 412 -5.01 -2.07 24.48
C SER A 412 -3.63 -2.69 24.68
N MET A 413 -2.62 -2.07 24.08
CA MET A 413 -1.21 -2.39 24.29
C MET A 413 -0.50 -1.19 24.89
N TYR A 414 0.33 -1.45 25.92
CA TYR A 414 1.13 -0.41 26.57
C TYR A 414 2.60 -0.70 26.40
N TYR A 415 3.38 0.31 26.17
CA TYR A 415 4.82 0.21 25.97
C TYR A 415 5.57 1.31 26.71
N ALA A 416 6.79 1.01 27.12
CA ALA A 416 7.74 1.98 27.63
C ALA A 416 9.08 1.79 26.91
N GLY A 417 9.81 2.88 26.72
CA GLY A 417 11.10 2.82 26.09
C GLY A 417 11.98 4.02 26.44
N LEU A 418 13.25 3.87 26.08
CA LEU A 418 14.24 4.92 26.21
C LEU A 418 14.98 5.11 24.88
N ARG A 419 15.39 6.34 24.61
CA ARG A 419 16.23 6.68 23.46
C ARG A 419 17.48 7.41 23.93
N PHE A 420 18.61 6.89 23.53
CA PHE A 420 19.90 7.55 23.78
C PHE A 420 20.60 7.83 22.44
N LYS A 421 20.97 9.09 22.20
CA LYS A 421 21.67 9.53 20.99
C LYS A 421 23.18 9.58 21.27
N ILE A 422 23.92 8.72 20.58
CA ILE A 422 25.37 8.74 20.54
C ILE A 422 25.77 9.66 19.38
N LYS A 423 26.57 10.67 19.68
CA LYS A 423 27.14 11.54 18.63
C LYS A 423 28.44 10.96 18.14
#